data_a43bae54278e2bae6337356fecb854fc
#
_entry.id   a43bae54278e2bae6337356fecb854fc
#
_cell.length_a   1.000
_cell.length_b   1.000
_cell.length_c   1.000
_cell.angle_alpha   90.00
_cell.angle_beta   90.00
_cell.angle_gamma   90.00
#
_symmetry.space_group_name_H-M   'P 1'
#
loop_
_entity.id
_entity.type
_entity.pdbx_description
1 polymer ?
#
loop_
_entity_poly.entity_id
_entity_poly.type
_entity_poly.pdbx_seq_one_letter_code
_entity_poly.pdbx_strand_id
1 'polypeptide(L)'
;MSASLVGSEMCIRDSIKGNILWGILITWILGIICQLAGLYVPNAELGMYSLLPDFSNGISIPSLSPIFGKLSFSGIHIGEFMVVVFAFLFVDIFDTLGTLIGVSTKANMLDENGKLPRIKGALMADAVATTAGAVLGTSTVTTFVESASGVTEGGRTGLTAVTTAILFGLSLLLSPIFLAIPSFATAPALIVVGFYMLTNVVSIDFSDFGEAIPCYICIAAVSYTHLRA
;
A
#
# COMPACT_ATOMS: atom_id res chain seq x y z
N MET A 1 -16.53 -11.67 27.66
CA MET A 1 -16.71 -12.36 26.36
C MET A 1 -15.83 -11.82 25.23
N SER A 2 -15.44 -10.56 25.21
CA SER A 2 -14.58 -9.97 24.16
C SER A 2 -13.11 -10.41 24.20
N ALA A 3 -12.54 -10.65 25.37
CA ALA A 3 -11.13 -11.04 25.50
C ALA A 3 -10.80 -12.44 24.98
N SER A 4 -11.75 -13.38 25.03
CA SER A 4 -11.56 -14.74 24.52
C SER A 4 -11.65 -14.82 22.99
N LEU A 5 -12.45 -13.95 22.36
CA LEU A 5 -12.54 -13.84 20.89
C LEU A 5 -11.24 -13.26 20.31
N VAL A 6 -10.72 -12.20 20.91
CA VAL A 6 -9.43 -11.61 20.51
C VAL A 6 -8.27 -12.60 20.67
N GLY A 7 -8.29 -13.41 21.73
CA GLY A 7 -7.29 -14.46 21.92
C GLY A 7 -7.39 -15.58 20.90
N SER A 8 -8.59 -16.00 20.51
CA SER A 8 -8.78 -17.04 19.48
C SER A 8 -8.42 -16.55 18.08
N GLU A 9 -8.74 -15.32 17.73
CA GLU A 9 -8.33 -14.71 16.45
C GLU A 9 -6.81 -14.54 16.37
N MET A 10 -6.15 -14.20 17.49
CA MET A 10 -4.70 -14.15 17.58
C MET A 10 -4.06 -15.54 17.37
N CYS A 11 -4.63 -16.59 17.94
CA CYS A 11 -4.13 -17.97 17.77
C CYS A 11 -4.33 -18.48 16.34
N ILE A 12 -5.43 -18.14 15.67
CA ILE A 12 -5.66 -18.51 14.26
C ILE A 12 -4.69 -17.78 13.35
N ARG A 13 -4.39 -16.52 13.64
CA ARG A 13 -3.42 -15.70 12.90
C ARG A 13 -2.00 -16.28 12.94
N ASP A 14 -1.58 -16.76 14.10
CA ASP A 14 -0.22 -17.28 14.30
C ASP A 14 -0.02 -18.69 13.73
N SER A 15 -1.11 -19.39 13.39
CA SER A 15 -1.07 -20.77 12.91
C SER A 15 -0.96 -20.90 11.40
N ILE A 16 -1.41 -19.90 10.62
CA ILE A 16 -1.41 -19.95 9.15
C ILE A 16 -0.57 -18.80 8.61
N LYS A 17 0.63 -19.13 8.12
CA LYS A 17 1.50 -18.16 7.43
C LYS A 17 0.83 -17.68 6.14
N GLY A 18 0.90 -16.36 5.88
CA GLY A 18 0.29 -15.76 4.69
C GLY A 18 -1.23 -15.67 4.75
N ASN A 19 -1.83 -15.56 5.93
CA ASN A 19 -3.28 -15.49 6.14
C ASN A 19 -3.96 -14.39 5.32
N ILE A 20 -3.31 -13.25 5.11
CA ILE A 20 -3.81 -12.13 4.30
C ILE A 20 -3.96 -12.57 2.84
N LEU A 21 -2.97 -13.24 2.28
CA LEU A 21 -3.04 -13.75 0.91
C LEU A 21 -4.16 -14.78 0.73
N TRP A 22 -4.28 -15.72 1.69
CA TRP A 22 -5.37 -16.69 1.68
C TRP A 22 -6.74 -16.02 1.79
N GLY A 23 -6.87 -14.97 2.61
CA GLY A 23 -8.09 -14.19 2.72
C GLY A 23 -8.51 -13.57 1.38
N ILE A 24 -7.57 -12.94 0.67
CA ILE A 24 -7.81 -12.35 -0.66
C ILE A 24 -8.22 -13.42 -1.66
N LEU A 25 -7.50 -14.55 -1.73
CA LEU A 25 -7.79 -15.62 -2.68
C LEU A 25 -9.15 -16.27 -2.43
N ILE A 26 -9.48 -16.58 -1.18
CA ILE A 26 -10.77 -17.18 -0.83
C ILE A 26 -11.92 -16.22 -1.16
N THR A 27 -11.78 -14.94 -0.83
CA THR A 27 -12.81 -13.94 -1.12
C THR A 27 -13.00 -13.77 -2.63
N TRP A 28 -11.91 -13.78 -3.41
CA TRP A 28 -11.99 -13.72 -4.86
C TRP A 28 -12.66 -14.96 -5.47
N ILE A 29 -12.29 -16.16 -5.02
CA ILE A 29 -12.92 -17.43 -5.46
C ILE A 29 -14.42 -17.44 -5.13
N LEU A 30 -14.82 -17.02 -3.93
CA LEU A 30 -16.22 -16.87 -3.56
C LEU A 30 -16.94 -15.88 -4.47
N GLY A 31 -16.29 -14.74 -4.79
CA GLY A 31 -16.81 -13.77 -5.75
C GLY A 31 -17.06 -14.38 -7.13
N ILE A 32 -16.12 -15.17 -7.65
CA ILE A 32 -16.28 -15.90 -8.93
C ILE A 32 -17.46 -16.85 -8.86
N ILE A 33 -17.61 -17.60 -7.78
CA ILE A 33 -18.76 -18.51 -7.57
C ILE A 33 -20.07 -17.73 -7.58
N CYS A 34 -20.14 -16.59 -6.90
CA CYS A 34 -21.30 -15.72 -6.92
C CYS A 34 -21.61 -15.15 -8.32
N GLN A 35 -20.58 -14.84 -9.10
CA GLN A 35 -20.76 -14.40 -10.49
C GLN A 35 -21.31 -15.51 -11.37
N LEU A 36 -20.80 -16.73 -11.25
CA LEU A 36 -21.29 -17.90 -11.99
C LEU A 36 -22.72 -18.30 -11.58
N ALA A 37 -23.08 -18.09 -10.31
CA ALA A 37 -24.42 -18.31 -9.79
C ALA A 37 -25.42 -17.21 -10.19
N GLY A 38 -24.97 -16.14 -10.87
CA GLY A 38 -25.81 -15.01 -11.28
C GLY A 38 -26.18 -14.04 -10.14
N LEU A 39 -25.59 -14.22 -8.96
CA LEU A 39 -25.78 -13.29 -7.83
C LEU A 39 -24.97 -12.00 -7.97
N TYR A 40 -23.85 -12.06 -8.67
CA TYR A 40 -23.00 -10.91 -9.01
C TYR A 40 -23.08 -10.67 -10.52
N VAL A 41 -23.68 -9.55 -10.90
CA VAL A 41 -23.79 -9.14 -12.31
C VAL A 41 -22.81 -8.02 -12.57
N PRO A 42 -21.79 -8.22 -13.43
CA PRO A 42 -20.85 -7.16 -13.77
C PRO A 42 -21.57 -5.96 -14.40
N ASN A 43 -21.31 -4.77 -13.87
CA ASN A 43 -21.83 -3.51 -14.43
C ASN A 43 -20.71 -2.46 -14.36
N ALA A 44 -20.20 -2.10 -15.53
CA ALA A 44 -19.08 -1.15 -15.64
C ALA A 44 -19.45 0.26 -15.15
N GLU A 45 -20.73 0.67 -15.26
CA GLU A 45 -21.18 1.98 -14.78
C GLU A 45 -21.15 2.09 -13.25
N LEU A 46 -21.27 0.96 -12.54
CA LEU A 46 -21.17 0.87 -11.08
C LEU A 46 -19.77 0.49 -10.60
N GLY A 47 -18.79 0.41 -11.52
CA GLY A 47 -17.42 -0.01 -11.18
C GLY A 47 -17.29 -1.51 -10.84
N MET A 48 -18.31 -2.32 -11.13
CA MET A 48 -18.31 -3.77 -10.91
C MET A 48 -17.83 -4.47 -12.18
N TYR A 49 -16.54 -4.78 -12.23
CA TYR A 49 -15.92 -5.49 -13.35
C TYR A 49 -16.08 -7.00 -13.21
N SER A 50 -15.88 -7.72 -14.32
CA SER A 50 -15.85 -9.18 -14.31
C SER A 50 -14.72 -9.68 -13.41
N LEU A 51 -15.02 -10.69 -12.58
CA LEU A 51 -14.06 -11.34 -11.69
C LEU A 51 -13.27 -12.45 -12.36
N LEU A 52 -13.64 -12.78 -13.60
CA LEU A 52 -12.94 -13.77 -14.41
C LEU A 52 -11.77 -13.11 -15.13
N PRO A 53 -10.57 -13.69 -15.07
CA PRO A 53 -9.42 -13.20 -15.83
C PRO A 53 -9.71 -13.25 -17.34
N ASP A 54 -9.48 -12.13 -18.01
CA ASP A 54 -9.64 -12.06 -19.47
C ASP A 54 -8.29 -12.35 -20.17
N PHE A 55 -8.21 -13.50 -20.78
CA PHE A 55 -7.06 -13.94 -21.56
C PHE A 55 -7.25 -13.73 -23.07
N SER A 56 -8.24 -12.96 -23.50
CA SER A 56 -8.52 -12.73 -24.93
C SER A 56 -7.33 -12.16 -25.69
N ASN A 57 -6.52 -11.34 -25.01
CA ASN A 57 -5.28 -10.76 -25.57
C ASN A 57 -4.03 -11.62 -25.32
N GLY A 58 -4.18 -12.84 -24.78
CA GLY A 58 -3.08 -13.72 -24.42
C GLY A 58 -2.24 -13.21 -23.24
N ILE A 59 -1.12 -13.89 -23.00
CA ILE A 59 -0.11 -13.45 -22.03
C ILE A 59 0.80 -12.46 -22.75
N SER A 60 0.58 -11.17 -22.55
CA SER A 60 1.40 -10.12 -23.15
C SER A 60 1.91 -9.16 -22.08
N ILE A 61 3.16 -8.75 -22.21
CA ILE A 61 3.72 -7.69 -21.37
C ILE A 61 3.06 -6.37 -21.79
N PRO A 62 2.43 -5.62 -20.88
CA PRO A 62 1.87 -4.31 -21.19
C PRO A 62 2.95 -3.41 -21.80
N SER A 63 2.68 -2.80 -22.96
CA SER A 63 3.62 -1.92 -23.60
C SER A 63 3.72 -0.58 -22.84
N LEU A 64 4.90 -0.22 -22.41
CA LEU A 64 5.20 1.09 -21.80
C LEU A 64 5.44 2.18 -22.87
N SER A 65 5.54 1.81 -24.15
CA SER A 65 5.86 2.73 -25.25
C SER A 65 4.96 3.98 -25.31
N PRO A 66 3.65 3.94 -25.01
CA PRO A 66 2.80 5.12 -25.06
C PRO A 66 3.12 6.19 -24.01
N ILE A 67 3.68 5.78 -22.86
CA ILE A 67 3.91 6.66 -21.70
C ILE A 67 5.38 6.92 -21.43
N PHE A 68 6.27 6.05 -21.90
CA PHE A 68 7.71 6.13 -21.64
C PHE A 68 8.29 7.46 -22.17
N GLY A 69 8.89 8.25 -21.28
CA GLY A 69 9.56 9.49 -21.63
C GLY A 69 8.67 10.60 -22.22
N LYS A 70 7.33 10.52 -22.02
CA LYS A 70 6.37 11.52 -22.53
C LYS A 70 6.24 12.75 -21.62
N LEU A 71 7.27 13.07 -20.87
CA LEU A 71 7.33 14.29 -20.06
C LEU A 71 7.26 15.52 -20.98
N SER A 72 6.27 16.39 -20.76
CA SER A 72 6.11 17.64 -21.48
C SER A 72 6.05 18.81 -20.51
N PHE A 73 6.88 19.80 -20.72
CA PHE A 73 6.92 21.02 -19.93
C PHE A 73 6.26 22.21 -20.64
N SER A 74 5.60 21.97 -21.79
CA SER A 74 4.91 23.01 -22.55
C SER A 74 3.61 23.42 -21.83
N GLY A 75 3.40 24.72 -21.68
CA GLY A 75 2.20 25.28 -21.04
C GLY A 75 2.22 25.33 -19.51
N ILE A 76 3.37 25.10 -18.90
CA ILE A 76 3.51 25.16 -17.44
C ILE A 76 3.67 26.63 -16.99
N HIS A 77 2.78 27.08 -16.12
CA HIS A 77 2.94 28.33 -15.39
C HIS A 77 3.86 28.10 -14.18
N ILE A 78 5.03 28.73 -14.17
CA ILE A 78 6.07 28.49 -13.15
C ILE A 78 5.54 28.66 -11.72
N GLY A 79 4.68 29.64 -11.47
CA GLY A 79 4.13 29.89 -10.11
C GLY A 79 3.25 28.73 -9.63
N GLU A 80 2.32 28.28 -10.46
CA GLU A 80 1.45 27.14 -10.14
C GLU A 80 2.24 25.84 -10.02
N PHE A 81 3.21 25.64 -10.90
CA PHE A 81 4.10 24.49 -10.88
C PHE A 81 4.89 24.40 -9.58
N MET A 82 5.45 25.51 -9.09
CA MET A 82 6.18 25.51 -7.82
C MET A 82 5.29 25.17 -6.63
N VAL A 83 4.05 25.67 -6.61
CA VAL A 83 3.09 25.32 -5.54
C VAL A 83 2.77 23.83 -5.56
N VAL A 84 2.52 23.27 -6.73
CA VAL A 84 2.24 21.83 -6.90
C VAL A 84 3.45 20.99 -6.50
N VAL A 85 4.67 21.35 -6.94
CA VAL A 85 5.91 20.65 -6.56
C VAL A 85 6.09 20.66 -5.05
N PHE A 86 5.92 21.81 -4.38
CA PHE A 86 6.03 21.87 -2.93
C PHE A 86 4.98 20.99 -2.23
N ALA A 87 3.73 21.05 -2.68
CA ALA A 87 2.66 20.26 -2.10
C ALA A 87 2.95 18.75 -2.22
N PHE A 88 3.28 18.28 -3.42
CA PHE A 88 3.62 16.87 -3.63
C PHE A 88 4.89 16.44 -2.89
N LEU A 89 5.92 17.28 -2.84
CA LEU A 89 7.16 17.01 -2.10
C LEU A 89 6.86 16.81 -0.61
N PHE A 90 6.05 17.68 -0.01
CA PHE A 90 5.65 17.52 1.40
C PHE A 90 4.88 16.22 1.63
N VAL A 91 3.89 15.93 0.79
CA VAL A 91 3.10 14.70 0.90
C VAL A 91 4.01 13.49 0.79
N ASP A 92 4.87 13.42 -0.21
CA ASP A 92 5.77 12.30 -0.48
C ASP A 92 6.75 12.06 0.68
N ILE A 93 7.38 13.14 1.22
CA ILE A 93 8.30 13.04 2.35
C ILE A 93 7.59 12.50 3.60
N PHE A 94 6.42 13.06 3.96
CA PHE A 94 5.73 12.64 5.17
C PHE A 94 5.13 11.25 5.05
N ASP A 95 4.64 10.86 3.89
CA ASP A 95 4.15 9.52 3.61
C ASP A 95 5.27 8.49 3.74
N THR A 96 6.40 8.72 3.05
CA THR A 96 7.58 7.85 3.12
C THR A 96 8.15 7.77 4.54
N LEU A 97 8.30 8.90 5.26
CA LEU A 97 8.82 8.90 6.62
C LEU A 97 7.89 8.15 7.57
N GLY A 98 6.58 8.42 7.49
CA GLY A 98 5.59 7.75 8.34
C GLY A 98 5.58 6.24 8.12
N THR A 99 5.59 5.81 6.88
CA THR A 99 5.61 4.39 6.51
C THR A 99 6.92 3.71 6.92
N LEU A 100 8.07 4.34 6.65
CA LEU A 100 9.39 3.80 7.05
C LEU A 100 9.49 3.63 8.58
N ILE A 101 9.06 4.61 9.34
CA ILE A 101 9.08 4.54 10.81
C ILE A 101 8.12 3.45 11.27
N GLY A 102 6.89 3.42 10.76
CA GLY A 102 5.89 2.44 11.13
C GLY A 102 6.32 1.01 10.85
N VAL A 103 6.83 0.72 9.66
CA VAL A 103 7.34 -0.61 9.28
C VAL A 103 8.58 -0.97 10.08
N SER A 104 9.51 -0.02 10.30
CA SER A 104 10.74 -0.25 11.06
C SER A 104 10.48 -0.52 12.53
N THR A 105 9.46 0.12 13.12
CA THR A 105 9.01 -0.17 14.49
C THR A 105 8.54 -1.62 14.60
N LYS A 106 7.73 -2.09 13.64
CA LYS A 106 7.27 -3.48 13.58
C LYS A 106 8.41 -4.47 13.37
N ALA A 107 9.45 -4.05 12.64
CA ALA A 107 10.66 -4.85 12.41
C ALA A 107 11.62 -4.90 13.59
N ASN A 108 11.40 -4.10 14.65
CA ASN A 108 12.38 -3.84 15.73
C ASN A 108 13.73 -3.38 15.16
N MET A 109 13.73 -2.48 14.18
CA MET A 109 14.92 -1.94 13.51
C MET A 109 15.33 -0.56 14.02
N LEU A 110 14.54 0.03 14.94
CA LEU A 110 14.89 1.29 15.57
C LEU A 110 15.98 1.11 16.60
N ASP A 111 16.84 2.11 16.74
CA ASP A 111 17.86 2.17 17.78
C ASP A 111 17.24 2.49 19.17
N GLU A 112 18.06 2.49 20.22
CA GLU A 112 17.64 2.80 21.60
C GLU A 112 17.03 4.21 21.75
N ASN A 113 17.31 5.11 20.80
CA ASN A 113 16.78 6.47 20.74
C ASN A 113 15.56 6.60 19.82
N GLY A 114 14.98 5.50 19.36
CA GLY A 114 13.84 5.49 18.44
C GLY A 114 14.16 5.97 17.01
N LYS A 115 15.45 6.04 16.63
CA LYS A 115 15.86 6.47 15.30
C LYS A 115 16.09 5.29 14.38
N LEU A 116 15.69 5.44 13.11
CA LEU A 116 15.96 4.45 12.08
C LEU A 116 17.40 4.56 11.59
N PRO A 117 18.24 3.53 11.80
CA PRO A 117 19.59 3.50 11.25
C PRO A 117 19.55 3.58 9.71
N ARG A 118 20.45 4.38 9.13
CA ARG A 118 20.58 4.54 7.66
C ARG A 118 19.35 5.10 6.95
N ILE A 119 18.53 5.88 7.63
CA ILE A 119 17.34 6.53 7.04
C ILE A 119 17.67 7.31 5.75
N LYS A 120 18.85 7.95 5.67
CA LYS A 120 19.32 8.65 4.47
C LYS A 120 19.38 7.73 3.25
N GLY A 121 19.85 6.49 3.44
CA GLY A 121 19.93 5.50 2.35
C GLY A 121 18.53 5.07 1.88
N ALA A 122 17.59 4.91 2.80
CA ALA A 122 16.21 4.56 2.47
C ALA A 122 15.53 5.70 1.67
N LEU A 123 15.64 6.94 2.13
CA LEU A 123 15.08 8.10 1.42
C LEU A 123 15.74 8.33 0.06
N MET A 124 17.05 8.07 -0.08
CA MET A 124 17.72 8.14 -1.38
C MET A 124 17.23 7.06 -2.34
N ALA A 125 16.97 5.85 -1.86
CA ALA A 125 16.42 4.78 -2.68
C ALA A 125 15.02 5.13 -3.18
N ASP A 126 14.19 5.70 -2.31
CA ASP A 126 12.84 6.18 -2.62
C ASP A 126 12.88 7.28 -3.70
N ALA A 127 13.70 8.31 -3.51
CA ALA A 127 13.86 9.40 -4.46
C ALA A 127 14.35 8.93 -5.85
N VAL A 128 15.30 7.98 -5.89
CA VAL A 128 15.79 7.38 -7.14
C VAL A 128 14.67 6.57 -7.81
N ALA A 129 13.92 5.78 -7.05
CA ALA A 129 12.81 4.99 -7.56
C ALA A 129 11.68 5.87 -8.11
N THR A 130 11.31 6.94 -7.41
CA THR A 130 10.32 7.93 -7.86
C THR A 130 10.76 8.62 -9.15
N THR A 131 12.04 9.01 -9.24
CA THR A 131 12.60 9.61 -10.46
C THR A 131 12.55 8.63 -11.65
N ALA A 132 12.92 7.37 -11.42
CA ALA A 132 12.81 6.33 -12.44
C ALA A 132 11.35 6.07 -12.84
N GLY A 133 10.43 6.04 -11.88
CA GLY A 133 8.99 5.93 -12.11
C GLY A 133 8.45 7.06 -12.99
N ALA A 134 8.85 8.30 -12.74
CA ALA A 134 8.46 9.45 -13.56
C ALA A 134 8.91 9.31 -15.03
N VAL A 135 10.12 8.80 -15.27
CA VAL A 135 10.61 8.52 -16.64
C VAL A 135 9.81 7.40 -17.30
N LEU A 136 9.42 6.38 -16.53
CA LEU A 136 8.59 5.27 -17.01
C LEU A 136 7.12 5.69 -17.22
N GLY A 137 6.71 6.86 -16.71
CA GLY A 137 5.33 7.35 -16.80
C GLY A 137 4.39 6.75 -15.76
N THR A 138 4.94 6.24 -14.65
CA THR A 138 4.15 5.75 -13.51
C THR A 138 3.93 6.86 -12.48
N SER A 139 3.06 6.62 -11.50
CA SER A 139 2.93 7.48 -10.33
C SER A 139 4.20 7.40 -9.46
N THR A 140 4.28 8.26 -8.42
CA THR A 140 5.37 8.22 -7.45
C THR A 140 5.54 6.80 -6.88
N VAL A 141 6.80 6.41 -6.67
CA VAL A 141 7.14 5.15 -6.01
C VAL A 141 7.44 5.46 -4.56
N THR A 142 6.66 4.93 -3.65
CA THR A 142 6.79 5.18 -2.22
C THR A 142 6.86 3.87 -1.44
N THR A 143 7.24 3.95 -0.18
CA THR A 143 7.24 2.80 0.72
C THR A 143 5.81 2.43 1.10
N PHE A 144 5.41 1.18 0.91
CA PHE A 144 4.07 0.70 1.19
C PHE A 144 3.91 0.17 2.62
N VAL A 145 2.79 0.52 3.25
CA VAL A 145 2.40 0.07 4.59
C VAL A 145 2.24 -1.45 4.65
N GLU A 146 1.81 -2.06 3.54
CA GLU A 146 1.65 -3.51 3.35
C GLU A 146 2.96 -4.28 3.57
N SER A 147 4.11 -3.62 3.43
CA SER A 147 5.43 -4.18 3.77
C SER A 147 5.50 -4.65 5.22
N ALA A 148 4.68 -4.07 6.12
CA ALA A 148 4.58 -4.50 7.51
C ALA A 148 4.15 -5.97 7.63
N SER A 149 3.33 -6.48 6.73
CA SER A 149 2.91 -7.89 6.72
C SER A 149 4.08 -8.82 6.41
N GLY A 150 4.91 -8.48 5.43
CA GLY A 150 6.13 -9.24 5.10
C GLY A 150 7.17 -9.22 6.21
N VAL A 151 7.27 -8.10 6.93
CA VAL A 151 8.18 -7.93 8.08
C VAL A 151 7.70 -8.77 9.27
N THR A 152 6.40 -8.84 9.55
CA THR A 152 5.85 -9.67 10.63
C THR A 152 6.03 -11.16 10.36
N GLU A 153 6.07 -11.58 9.10
CA GLU A 153 6.39 -12.96 8.68
C GLU A 153 7.91 -13.28 8.71
N GLY A 154 8.75 -12.31 9.08
CA GLY A 154 10.19 -12.48 9.28
C GLY A 154 11.08 -11.93 8.15
N GLY A 155 10.52 -11.24 7.16
CA GLY A 155 11.28 -10.60 6.08
C GLY A 155 11.99 -9.33 6.56
N ARG A 156 13.30 -9.42 6.88
CA ARG A 156 14.07 -8.29 7.45
C ARG A 156 15.33 -7.95 6.69
N THR A 157 15.54 -8.54 5.53
CA THR A 157 16.78 -8.37 4.75
C THR A 157 16.49 -7.80 3.37
N GLY A 158 17.49 -7.21 2.73
CA GLY A 158 17.39 -6.75 1.35
C GLY A 158 17.01 -7.85 0.34
N LEU A 159 17.26 -9.11 0.68
CA LEU A 159 16.83 -10.25 -0.15
C LEU A 159 15.31 -10.32 -0.26
N THR A 160 14.58 -10.00 0.80
CA THR A 160 13.10 -9.91 0.77
C THR A 160 12.65 -8.88 -0.27
N ALA A 161 13.26 -7.69 -0.30
CA ALA A 161 12.95 -6.66 -1.27
C ALA A 161 13.24 -7.10 -2.71
N VAL A 162 14.38 -7.76 -2.93
CA VAL A 162 14.74 -8.30 -4.26
C VAL A 162 13.74 -9.37 -4.70
N THR A 163 13.35 -10.28 -3.82
CA THR A 163 12.36 -11.31 -4.11
C THR A 163 11.01 -10.69 -4.48
N THR A 164 10.57 -9.68 -3.71
CA THR A 164 9.34 -8.93 -4.00
C THR A 164 9.42 -8.25 -5.37
N ALA A 165 10.55 -7.61 -5.70
CA ALA A 165 10.74 -6.97 -7.00
C ALA A 165 10.67 -7.99 -8.16
N ILE A 166 11.26 -9.17 -8.00
CA ILE A 166 11.17 -10.25 -9.00
C ILE A 166 9.72 -10.72 -9.16
N LEU A 167 8.98 -10.90 -8.05
CA LEU A 167 7.57 -11.30 -8.09
C LEU A 167 6.70 -10.23 -8.76
N PHE A 168 6.96 -8.93 -8.52
CA PHE A 168 6.29 -7.85 -9.26
C PHE A 168 6.61 -7.90 -10.75
N GLY A 169 7.87 -8.17 -11.13
CA GLY A 169 8.24 -8.37 -12.53
C GLY A 169 7.51 -9.54 -13.17
N LEU A 170 7.39 -10.66 -12.48
CA LEU A 170 6.63 -11.83 -12.94
C LEU A 170 5.12 -11.54 -13.02
N SER A 171 4.59 -10.72 -12.12
CA SER A 171 3.16 -10.36 -12.14
C SER A 171 2.76 -9.57 -13.38
N LEU A 172 3.69 -8.89 -14.06
CA LEU A 172 3.43 -8.24 -15.34
C LEU A 172 3.04 -9.26 -16.43
N LEU A 173 3.64 -10.46 -16.40
CA LEU A 173 3.27 -11.55 -17.32
C LEU A 173 1.87 -12.11 -17.02
N LEU A 174 1.47 -12.06 -15.76
CA LEU A 174 0.19 -12.54 -15.27
C LEU A 174 -0.82 -11.40 -15.05
N SER A 175 -0.62 -10.26 -15.72
CA SER A 175 -1.46 -9.07 -15.55
C SER A 175 -2.96 -9.34 -15.67
N PRO A 176 -3.49 -10.20 -16.55
CA PRO A 176 -4.91 -10.51 -16.62
C PRO A 176 -5.47 -11.11 -15.33
N ILE A 177 -4.66 -11.89 -14.60
CA ILE A 177 -5.06 -12.49 -13.32
C ILE A 177 -5.12 -11.42 -12.23
N PHE A 178 -4.07 -10.59 -12.11
CA PHE A 178 -3.99 -9.57 -11.07
C PHE A 178 -5.03 -8.45 -11.27
N LEU A 179 -5.33 -8.09 -12.51
CA LEU A 179 -6.36 -7.11 -12.84
C LEU A 179 -7.79 -7.62 -12.58
N ALA A 180 -8.00 -8.93 -12.53
CA ALA A 180 -9.30 -9.52 -12.21
C ALA A 180 -9.60 -9.55 -10.69
N ILE A 181 -8.58 -9.31 -9.83
CA ILE A 181 -8.79 -9.28 -8.37
C ILE A 181 -9.59 -8.02 -8.00
N PRO A 182 -10.80 -8.18 -7.45
CA PRO A 182 -11.67 -7.05 -7.16
C PRO A 182 -11.24 -6.33 -5.88
N SER A 183 -11.55 -5.03 -5.80
CA SER A 183 -11.26 -4.20 -4.63
C SER A 183 -11.93 -4.69 -3.34
N PHE A 184 -13.10 -5.32 -3.42
CA PHE A 184 -13.75 -5.90 -2.24
C PHE A 184 -12.99 -7.10 -1.65
N ALA A 185 -12.13 -7.78 -2.43
CA ALA A 185 -11.29 -8.85 -1.93
C ALA A 185 -10.02 -8.32 -1.24
N THR A 186 -9.50 -7.15 -1.68
CA THR A 186 -8.30 -6.53 -1.11
C THR A 186 -8.63 -5.59 0.06
N ALA A 187 -9.81 -5.00 0.11
CA ALA A 187 -10.21 -4.05 1.17
C ALA A 187 -10.08 -4.62 2.60
N PRO A 188 -10.51 -5.85 2.92
CA PRO A 188 -10.31 -6.42 4.25
C PRO A 188 -8.83 -6.55 4.63
N ALA A 189 -7.97 -6.88 3.69
CA ALA A 189 -6.52 -6.96 3.90
C ALA A 189 -5.95 -5.58 4.27
N LEU A 190 -6.36 -4.53 3.57
CA LEU A 190 -5.94 -3.16 3.85
C LEU A 190 -6.44 -2.70 5.23
N ILE A 191 -7.66 -3.06 5.62
CA ILE A 191 -8.20 -2.77 6.97
C ILE A 191 -7.35 -3.43 8.04
N VAL A 192 -6.97 -4.69 7.86
CA VAL A 192 -6.12 -5.43 8.81
C VAL A 192 -4.73 -4.78 8.91
N VAL A 193 -4.12 -4.41 7.78
CA VAL A 193 -2.82 -3.72 7.75
C VAL A 193 -2.94 -2.36 8.45
N GLY A 194 -3.98 -1.58 8.16
CA GLY A 194 -4.27 -0.31 8.83
C GLY A 194 -4.40 -0.48 10.36
N PHE A 195 -5.09 -1.54 10.81
CA PHE A 195 -5.18 -1.86 12.23
C PHE A 195 -3.81 -2.13 12.87
N TYR A 196 -2.91 -2.84 12.17
CA TYR A 196 -1.54 -3.03 12.66
C TYR A 196 -0.77 -1.72 12.81
N MET A 197 -1.00 -0.76 11.92
CA MET A 197 -0.36 0.56 12.00
C MET A 197 -0.96 1.43 13.11
N LEU A 198 -2.26 1.25 13.43
CA LEU A 198 -2.93 2.00 14.49
C LEU A 198 -2.29 1.74 15.87
N THR A 199 -1.62 0.62 16.07
CA THR A 199 -0.92 0.33 17.32
C THR A 199 0.19 1.36 17.63
N ASN A 200 0.72 2.06 16.63
CA ASN A 200 1.72 3.12 16.84
C ASN A 200 1.12 4.36 17.52
N VAL A 201 -0.20 4.57 17.42
CA VAL A 201 -0.90 5.68 18.08
C VAL A 201 -0.83 5.55 19.60
N VAL A 202 -0.72 4.34 20.13
CA VAL A 202 -0.61 4.07 21.57
C VAL A 202 0.71 4.62 22.15
N SER A 203 1.72 4.85 21.33
CA SER A 203 3.02 5.42 21.76
C SER A 203 2.99 6.95 21.88
N ILE A 204 1.91 7.61 21.47
CA ILE A 204 1.77 9.06 21.59
C ILE A 204 1.46 9.41 23.06
N ASP A 205 2.20 10.33 23.63
CA ASP A 205 1.89 10.86 24.95
C ASP A 205 0.76 11.88 24.88
N PHE A 206 -0.47 11.42 25.12
CA PHE A 206 -1.64 12.29 25.15
C PHE A 206 -1.72 13.21 26.36
N SER A 207 -0.82 13.08 27.35
CA SER A 207 -0.71 14.00 28.48
C SER A 207 0.10 15.26 28.13
N ASP A 208 0.98 15.19 27.13
CA ASP A 208 1.66 16.35 26.56
C ASP A 208 0.82 16.97 25.44
N PHE A 209 0.25 18.15 25.71
CA PHE A 209 -0.53 18.90 24.71
C PHE A 209 0.28 19.31 23.48
N GLY A 210 1.60 19.42 23.60
CA GLY A 210 2.51 19.73 22.48
C GLY A 210 2.55 18.63 21.44
N GLU A 211 2.46 17.37 21.85
CA GLU A 211 2.37 16.20 20.98
C GLU A 211 0.92 15.83 20.61
N ALA A 212 0.04 15.84 21.60
CA ALA A 212 -1.33 15.37 21.46
C ALA A 212 -2.16 16.16 20.44
N ILE A 213 -2.07 17.51 20.48
CA ILE A 213 -2.89 18.37 19.60
C ILE A 213 -2.53 18.20 18.12
N PRO A 214 -1.25 18.28 17.68
CA PRO A 214 -0.89 18.01 16.28
C PRO A 214 -1.31 16.61 15.80
N CYS A 215 -1.09 15.59 16.63
CA CYS A 215 -1.48 14.20 16.28
C CYS A 215 -3.00 14.08 16.12
N TYR A 216 -3.77 14.65 17.03
CA TYR A 216 -5.22 14.66 16.95
C TYR A 216 -5.73 15.38 15.69
N ILE A 217 -5.16 16.56 15.37
CA ILE A 217 -5.53 17.29 14.16
C ILE A 217 -5.22 16.50 12.91
N CYS A 218 -4.06 15.82 12.83
CA CYS A 218 -3.71 14.97 11.70
C CYS A 218 -4.73 13.83 11.53
N ILE A 219 -5.08 13.10 12.60
CA ILE A 219 -6.04 12.00 12.55
C ILE A 219 -7.42 12.50 12.12
N ALA A 220 -7.90 13.59 12.70
CA ALA A 220 -9.22 14.16 12.42
C ALA A 220 -9.29 14.75 11.00
N ALA A 221 -8.28 15.52 10.57
CA ALA A 221 -8.26 16.16 9.26
C ALA A 221 -8.19 15.15 8.11
N VAL A 222 -7.37 14.10 8.24
CA VAL A 222 -7.28 13.04 7.23
C VAL A 222 -8.61 12.33 7.08
N SER A 223 -9.24 11.94 8.19
CA SER A 223 -10.56 11.29 8.15
C SER A 223 -11.61 12.18 7.47
N TYR A 224 -11.61 13.48 7.76
CA TYR A 224 -12.57 14.42 7.18
C TYR A 224 -12.35 14.66 5.67
N THR A 225 -11.11 14.77 5.23
CA THR A 225 -10.78 15.02 3.81
C THR A 225 -11.08 13.81 2.94
N HIS A 226 -10.82 12.59 3.41
CA HIS A 226 -11.11 11.35 2.66
C HIS A 226 -12.61 11.00 2.60
N LEU A 227 -13.42 11.46 3.54
CA LEU A 227 -14.88 11.25 3.50
C LEU A 227 -15.60 12.19 2.51
N ARG A 228 -14.94 13.25 2.03
CA ARG A 228 -15.50 14.22 1.09
C ARG A 228 -15.05 14.07 -0.37
N ALA A 229 -14.07 13.22 -0.63
CA ALA A 229 -13.57 12.89 -1.97
C ALA A 229 -14.31 11.68 -2.53
#